data_f85e89b29cefa573b2819d65dd909a80
#
_entry.id   f85e89b29cefa573b2819d65dd909a80
#
_cell.length_a   1.000
_cell.length_b   1.000
_cell.length_c   1.000
_cell.angle_alpha   90.00
_cell.angle_beta   90.00
_cell.angle_gamma   90.00
#
_symmetry.space_group_name_H-M   'P 1'
#
loop_
_entity.id
_entity.type
_entity.pdbx_description
1 polymer ?
#
loop_
_entity_poly.entity_id
_entity_poly.type
_entity_poly.pdbx_seq_one_letter_code
_entity_poly.pdbx_strand_id
1 'polypeptide(L)'
;MRSLLRSCDYLGEATFGVFELAEQARPYIEAGDGNTALTILEAVTDEFVTGWTDLDDSDGDADGLFDDLTALWAEAILTADLSPAERQTWAERLADWHTEAAEYGIDMAFEAARVGALQGWDDPELQRMLRGEVARAETETAGAESSLAMARLNILEHQGRLEEALHLADATRQVDRYVSLLVRLDRLTEARRYGFEQLTQAQNALVLAQVLLEHGATQDALEIAEHGLSLSGELWTLATWLRDQAAAAGDADRATRAALVALRGSHSLDDYQALRTVAGGRWPALRDEVLAELRQAAARSPSGIGAIFADEGLLEDAIAVADRAPYDYAMVEQVADAAIQTHPDWVIRMGRWQAERIMDSGKARYYHHAVAWLRRSRAAALGAGRQDDWRQYIDSLLLQHARKYSLVPQLKQLRA
;
A
#
# COMPACT_ATOMS: atom_id res chain seq x y z
N MET A 1 -14.00 -17.63 -20.69
CA MET A 1 -12.65 -17.95 -20.26
C MET A 1 -11.71 -18.18 -21.46
N ARG A 2 -11.77 -19.26 -22.25
CA ARG A 2 -10.83 -19.55 -23.38
C ARG A 2 -10.57 -18.38 -24.32
N SER A 3 -11.60 -17.58 -24.67
CA SER A 3 -11.42 -16.42 -25.54
C SER A 3 -10.64 -15.28 -24.85
N LEU A 4 -10.79 -15.14 -23.56
CA LEU A 4 -10.06 -14.16 -22.74
C LEU A 4 -8.57 -14.52 -22.70
N LEU A 5 -8.21 -15.73 -22.26
CA LEU A 5 -6.82 -16.16 -22.17
C LEU A 5 -6.09 -16.11 -23.52
N ARG A 6 -6.77 -16.45 -24.63
CA ARG A 6 -6.19 -16.37 -25.98
C ARG A 6 -6.01 -14.96 -26.54
N SER A 7 -6.63 -13.95 -25.93
CA SER A 7 -6.54 -12.56 -26.36
C SER A 7 -5.47 -11.74 -25.62
N CYS A 8 -4.85 -12.32 -24.60
CA CYS A 8 -3.84 -11.70 -23.77
C CYS A 8 -2.46 -12.33 -24.02
N ASP A 9 -1.41 -11.54 -24.01
CA ASP A 9 -0.03 -12.00 -24.07
C ASP A 9 0.57 -12.13 -22.66
N TYR A 10 0.09 -11.32 -21.70
CA TYR A 10 0.53 -11.26 -20.31
C TYR A 10 -0.59 -11.70 -19.37
N LEU A 11 -0.22 -12.39 -18.28
CA LEU A 11 -1.19 -12.87 -17.30
C LEU A 11 -1.92 -11.69 -16.62
N GLY A 12 -1.24 -10.61 -16.26
CA GLY A 12 -1.84 -9.42 -15.66
C GLY A 12 -2.96 -8.79 -16.47
N GLU A 13 -2.95 -8.92 -17.81
CA GLU A 13 -4.07 -8.51 -18.66
C GLU A 13 -5.31 -9.40 -18.50
N ALA A 14 -5.09 -10.69 -18.23
CA ALA A 14 -6.17 -11.67 -18.05
C ALA A 14 -6.71 -11.70 -16.61
N THR A 15 -5.87 -11.36 -15.60
CA THR A 15 -6.18 -11.49 -14.16
C THR A 15 -7.51 -10.84 -13.80
N PHE A 16 -7.71 -9.58 -14.22
CA PHE A 16 -8.95 -8.86 -13.92
C PHE A 16 -10.18 -9.55 -14.51
N GLY A 17 -10.09 -10.03 -15.74
CA GLY A 17 -11.21 -10.72 -16.40
C GLY A 17 -11.51 -12.09 -15.80
N VAL A 18 -10.49 -12.84 -15.37
CA VAL A 18 -10.66 -14.12 -14.65
C VAL A 18 -11.32 -13.88 -13.30
N PHE A 19 -10.85 -12.90 -12.56
CA PHE A 19 -11.41 -12.51 -11.26
C PHE A 19 -12.87 -12.07 -11.39
N GLU A 20 -13.22 -11.20 -12.36
CA GLU A 20 -14.61 -10.80 -12.60
C GLU A 20 -15.54 -11.98 -12.90
N LEU A 21 -15.05 -13.00 -13.62
CA LEU A 21 -15.83 -14.19 -13.91
C LEU A 21 -16.01 -15.06 -12.65
N ALA A 22 -14.99 -15.21 -11.83
CA ALA A 22 -15.05 -15.94 -10.57
C ALA A 22 -15.97 -15.24 -9.55
N GLU A 23 -15.91 -13.92 -9.46
CA GLU A 23 -16.74 -13.10 -8.57
C GLU A 23 -18.24 -13.19 -8.90
N GLN A 24 -18.64 -13.71 -10.06
CA GLN A 24 -20.04 -14.03 -10.33
C GLN A 24 -20.58 -15.12 -9.39
N ALA A 25 -19.74 -15.89 -8.72
CA ALA A 25 -20.12 -16.85 -7.69
C ALA A 25 -20.52 -16.18 -6.36
N ARG A 26 -19.99 -15.00 -6.05
CA ARG A 26 -20.18 -14.34 -4.74
C ARG A 26 -21.65 -14.10 -4.37
N PRO A 27 -22.54 -13.58 -5.23
CA PRO A 27 -23.94 -13.39 -4.87
C PRO A 27 -24.64 -14.69 -4.47
N TYR A 28 -24.22 -15.83 -5.04
CA TYR A 28 -24.76 -17.14 -4.70
C TYR A 28 -24.24 -17.64 -3.36
N ILE A 29 -22.95 -17.42 -3.06
CA ILE A 29 -22.36 -17.71 -1.75
C ILE A 29 -23.10 -16.92 -0.66
N GLU A 30 -23.28 -15.62 -0.86
CA GLU A 30 -23.98 -14.73 0.07
C GLU A 30 -25.46 -15.12 0.25
N ALA A 31 -26.10 -15.62 -0.81
CA ALA A 31 -27.48 -16.12 -0.74
C ALA A 31 -27.60 -17.54 -0.14
N GLY A 32 -26.47 -18.21 0.18
CA GLY A 32 -26.47 -19.58 0.69
C GLY A 32 -26.60 -20.67 -0.39
N ASP A 33 -26.52 -20.30 -1.67
CA ASP A 33 -26.57 -21.25 -2.82
C ASP A 33 -25.14 -21.64 -3.25
N GLY A 34 -24.42 -22.33 -2.37
CA GLY A 34 -23.06 -22.78 -2.67
C GLY A 34 -22.98 -23.73 -3.86
N ASN A 35 -24.01 -24.51 -4.17
CA ASN A 35 -24.00 -25.43 -5.30
C ASN A 35 -23.94 -24.70 -6.66
N THR A 36 -24.66 -23.59 -6.80
CA THR A 36 -24.57 -22.75 -8.00
C THR A 36 -23.21 -22.05 -8.07
N ALA A 37 -22.68 -21.58 -6.92
CA ALA A 37 -21.36 -20.98 -6.84
C ALA A 37 -20.27 -21.97 -7.30
N LEU A 38 -20.31 -23.22 -6.84
CA LEU A 38 -19.36 -24.27 -7.24
C LEU A 38 -19.39 -24.50 -8.75
N THR A 39 -20.57 -24.52 -9.37
CA THR A 39 -20.70 -24.69 -10.83
C THR A 39 -20.03 -23.57 -11.61
N ILE A 40 -20.16 -22.32 -11.15
CA ILE A 40 -19.51 -21.17 -11.77
C ILE A 40 -18.00 -21.27 -11.60
N LEU A 41 -17.53 -21.51 -10.38
CA LEU A 41 -16.10 -21.57 -10.06
C LEU A 41 -15.42 -22.73 -10.81
N GLU A 42 -16.06 -23.90 -10.91
CA GLU A 42 -15.51 -25.03 -11.67
C GLU A 42 -15.26 -24.63 -13.13
N ALA A 43 -16.26 -24.04 -13.78
CA ALA A 43 -16.15 -23.63 -15.18
C ALA A 43 -15.04 -22.58 -15.41
N VAL A 44 -14.79 -21.70 -14.44
CA VAL A 44 -13.72 -20.70 -14.51
C VAL A 44 -12.37 -21.35 -14.25
N THR A 45 -12.25 -22.14 -13.17
CA THR A 45 -10.99 -22.72 -12.71
C THR A 45 -10.42 -23.76 -13.67
N ASP A 46 -11.26 -24.66 -14.21
CA ASP A 46 -10.81 -25.66 -15.19
C ASP A 46 -10.14 -25.03 -16.42
N GLU A 47 -10.74 -23.98 -16.93
CA GLU A 47 -10.20 -23.29 -18.10
C GLU A 47 -8.97 -22.44 -17.75
N PHE A 48 -8.93 -21.88 -16.54
CA PHE A 48 -7.81 -21.06 -16.09
C PHE A 48 -6.58 -21.93 -15.80
N VAL A 49 -6.71 -22.96 -14.97
CA VAL A 49 -5.60 -23.86 -14.61
C VAL A 49 -4.99 -24.53 -15.84
N THR A 50 -5.80 -24.83 -16.86
CA THR A 50 -5.30 -25.43 -18.12
C THR A 50 -4.54 -24.43 -19.00
N GLY A 51 -4.81 -23.14 -18.91
CA GLY A 51 -4.35 -22.17 -19.92
C GLY A 51 -3.46 -21.04 -19.41
N TRP A 52 -3.32 -20.85 -18.09
CA TRP A 52 -2.56 -19.70 -17.56
C TRP A 52 -1.04 -19.82 -17.82
N THR A 53 -0.51 -21.02 -17.91
CA THR A 53 0.93 -21.27 -18.16
C THR A 53 1.38 -20.92 -19.58
N ASP A 54 0.43 -20.67 -20.48
CA ASP A 54 0.71 -20.17 -21.82
C ASP A 54 0.94 -18.64 -21.85
N LEU A 55 0.68 -17.94 -20.72
CA LEU A 55 0.82 -16.49 -20.58
C LEU A 55 2.13 -16.12 -19.88
N ASP A 56 2.65 -14.93 -20.16
CA ASP A 56 3.83 -14.39 -19.49
C ASP A 56 3.43 -13.85 -18.10
N ASP A 57 3.98 -14.48 -17.05
CA ASP A 57 3.81 -14.12 -15.63
C ASP A 57 5.10 -13.54 -15.03
N SER A 58 5.89 -12.83 -15.81
CA SER A 58 7.15 -12.21 -15.33
C SER A 58 6.94 -11.17 -14.21
N ASP A 59 5.74 -10.66 -14.06
CA ASP A 59 5.35 -9.69 -13.03
C ASP A 59 4.82 -10.35 -11.74
N GLY A 60 4.56 -11.68 -11.74
CA GLY A 60 4.13 -12.47 -10.57
C GLY A 60 2.64 -12.30 -10.21
N ASP A 61 1.79 -12.05 -11.19
CA ASP A 61 0.35 -11.84 -11.00
C ASP A 61 -0.42 -13.13 -10.65
N ALA A 62 0.16 -14.32 -10.92
CA ALA A 62 -0.46 -15.61 -10.68
C ALA A 62 -0.79 -15.83 -9.20
N ASP A 63 0.16 -15.57 -8.30
CA ASP A 63 -0.02 -15.79 -6.86
C ASP A 63 -1.27 -15.12 -6.32
N GLY A 64 -1.46 -13.83 -6.62
CA GLY A 64 -2.62 -13.08 -6.16
C GLY A 64 -3.95 -13.64 -6.67
N LEU A 65 -3.99 -14.05 -7.94
CA LEU A 65 -5.22 -14.61 -8.54
C LEU A 65 -5.55 -15.99 -7.95
N PHE A 66 -4.55 -16.84 -7.71
CA PHE A 66 -4.78 -18.14 -7.05
C PHE A 66 -5.24 -17.97 -5.60
N ASP A 67 -4.75 -16.96 -4.88
CA ASP A 67 -5.22 -16.64 -3.52
C ASP A 67 -6.69 -16.22 -3.54
N ASP A 68 -7.09 -15.33 -4.46
CA ASP A 68 -8.48 -14.90 -4.63
C ASP A 68 -9.40 -16.08 -4.98
N LEU A 69 -9.00 -16.94 -5.92
CA LEU A 69 -9.75 -18.14 -6.27
C LEU A 69 -9.86 -19.10 -5.08
N THR A 70 -8.78 -19.28 -4.32
CA THR A 70 -8.75 -20.14 -3.13
C THR A 70 -9.77 -19.68 -2.09
N ALA A 71 -9.86 -18.36 -1.85
CA ALA A 71 -10.83 -17.78 -0.92
C ALA A 71 -12.28 -18.03 -1.37
N LEU A 72 -12.60 -17.77 -2.64
CA LEU A 72 -13.92 -18.01 -3.22
C LEU A 72 -14.30 -19.48 -3.17
N TRP A 73 -13.38 -20.39 -3.51
CA TRP A 73 -13.59 -21.82 -3.43
C TRP A 73 -13.88 -22.31 -2.00
N ALA A 74 -13.10 -21.81 -1.01
CA ALA A 74 -13.31 -22.17 0.39
C ALA A 74 -14.71 -21.73 0.87
N GLU A 75 -15.14 -20.52 0.54
CA GLU A 75 -16.47 -20.02 0.87
C GLU A 75 -17.58 -20.81 0.15
N ALA A 76 -17.43 -21.11 -1.13
CA ALA A 76 -18.42 -21.87 -1.90
C ALA A 76 -18.58 -23.31 -1.38
N ILE A 77 -17.49 -24.01 -1.12
CA ILE A 77 -17.48 -25.38 -0.56
C ILE A 77 -18.18 -25.41 0.81
N LEU A 78 -17.88 -24.44 1.67
CA LEU A 78 -18.46 -24.38 3.02
C LEU A 78 -19.92 -23.92 3.02
N THR A 79 -20.38 -23.27 1.95
CA THR A 79 -21.77 -22.82 1.79
C THR A 79 -22.65 -23.88 1.12
N ALA A 80 -22.05 -24.76 0.30
CA ALA A 80 -22.78 -25.77 -0.44
C ALA A 80 -23.31 -26.91 0.45
N ASP A 81 -24.48 -27.42 0.13
CA ASP A 81 -25.07 -28.61 0.77
C ASP A 81 -24.49 -29.87 0.13
N LEU A 82 -23.34 -30.30 0.63
CA LEU A 82 -22.57 -31.42 0.10
C LEU A 82 -22.60 -32.62 1.06
N SER A 83 -22.93 -33.79 0.52
CA SER A 83 -22.73 -35.06 1.22
C SER A 83 -21.24 -35.33 1.49
N PRO A 84 -20.88 -36.18 2.45
CA PRO A 84 -19.47 -36.54 2.70
C PRO A 84 -18.76 -37.08 1.46
N ALA A 85 -19.44 -37.80 0.58
CA ALA A 85 -18.87 -38.32 -0.66
C ALA A 85 -18.59 -37.21 -1.68
N GLU A 86 -19.52 -36.25 -1.82
CA GLU A 86 -19.28 -35.08 -2.68
C GLU A 86 -18.17 -34.19 -2.16
N ARG A 87 -18.08 -33.96 -0.86
CA ARG A 87 -16.95 -33.24 -0.24
C ARG A 87 -15.61 -33.91 -0.54
N GLN A 88 -15.55 -35.23 -0.46
CA GLN A 88 -14.36 -35.99 -0.81
C GLN A 88 -13.99 -35.80 -2.29
N THR A 89 -14.97 -35.86 -3.19
CA THR A 89 -14.77 -35.65 -4.63
C THR A 89 -14.20 -34.25 -4.90
N TRP A 90 -14.73 -33.22 -4.24
CA TRP A 90 -14.21 -31.86 -4.37
C TRP A 90 -12.80 -31.71 -3.80
N ALA A 91 -12.51 -32.36 -2.66
CA ALA A 91 -11.16 -32.33 -2.10
C ALA A 91 -10.13 -32.96 -3.03
N GLU A 92 -10.47 -34.05 -3.73
CA GLU A 92 -9.63 -34.68 -4.75
C GLU A 92 -9.43 -33.75 -5.97
N ARG A 93 -10.50 -33.13 -6.46
CA ARG A 93 -10.43 -32.19 -7.58
C ARG A 93 -9.56 -30.96 -7.27
N LEU A 94 -9.73 -30.38 -6.09
CA LEU A 94 -8.91 -29.25 -5.62
C LEU A 94 -7.43 -29.65 -5.46
N ALA A 95 -7.15 -30.91 -5.05
CA ALA A 95 -5.79 -31.43 -4.97
C ALA A 95 -5.14 -31.60 -6.35
N ASP A 96 -5.91 -31.96 -7.36
CA ASP A 96 -5.42 -32.04 -8.75
C ASP A 96 -4.99 -30.66 -9.24
N TRP A 97 -5.85 -29.64 -9.12
CA TRP A 97 -5.53 -28.26 -9.49
C TRP A 97 -4.38 -27.67 -8.67
N HIS A 98 -4.32 -27.99 -7.35
CA HIS A 98 -3.19 -27.62 -6.51
C HIS A 98 -1.87 -28.19 -7.07
N THR A 99 -1.87 -29.46 -7.45
CA THR A 99 -0.68 -30.12 -7.99
C THR A 99 -0.20 -29.44 -9.27
N GLU A 100 -1.12 -29.10 -10.18
CA GLU A 100 -0.82 -28.38 -11.42
C GLU A 100 -0.24 -26.99 -11.14
N ALA A 101 -0.79 -26.24 -10.18
CA ALA A 101 -0.28 -24.91 -9.79
C ALA A 101 1.09 -25.00 -9.10
N ALA A 102 1.30 -25.99 -8.22
CA ALA A 102 2.54 -26.19 -7.48
C ALA A 102 3.73 -26.53 -8.37
N GLU A 103 3.52 -27.15 -9.53
CA GLU A 103 4.59 -27.39 -10.54
C GLU A 103 5.24 -26.07 -11.02
N TYR A 104 4.53 -24.95 -10.87
CA TYR A 104 4.99 -23.61 -11.26
C TYR A 104 5.29 -22.70 -10.06
N GLY A 105 5.33 -23.27 -8.84
CA GLY A 105 5.72 -22.56 -7.62
C GLY A 105 4.59 -21.93 -6.82
N ILE A 106 3.32 -22.18 -7.20
CA ILE A 106 2.14 -21.68 -6.46
C ILE A 106 1.71 -22.73 -5.41
N ASP A 107 2.45 -22.78 -4.32
CA ASP A 107 2.38 -23.88 -3.34
C ASP A 107 1.12 -23.89 -2.46
N MET A 108 0.32 -22.81 -2.45
CA MET A 108 -0.85 -22.66 -1.56
C MET A 108 -2.19 -22.67 -2.30
N ALA A 109 -2.18 -22.74 -3.64
CA ALA A 109 -3.38 -22.73 -4.44
C ALA A 109 -4.38 -23.80 -3.98
N PHE A 110 -5.63 -23.40 -3.76
CA PHE A 110 -6.77 -24.24 -3.39
C PHE A 110 -6.65 -25.03 -2.07
N GLU A 111 -5.53 -24.94 -1.33
CA GLU A 111 -5.32 -25.75 -0.13
C GLU A 111 -6.34 -25.46 0.97
N ALA A 112 -6.68 -24.17 1.21
CA ALA A 112 -7.71 -23.81 2.18
C ALA A 112 -9.09 -24.39 1.82
N ALA A 113 -9.46 -24.36 0.54
CA ALA A 113 -10.70 -24.93 0.04
C ALA A 113 -10.71 -26.46 0.20
N ARG A 114 -9.59 -27.12 -0.12
CA ARG A 114 -9.42 -28.57 0.05
C ARG A 114 -9.58 -29.01 1.52
N VAL A 115 -8.91 -28.31 2.42
CA VAL A 115 -9.04 -28.57 3.87
C VAL A 115 -10.48 -28.29 4.33
N GLY A 116 -11.10 -27.21 3.85
CA GLY A 116 -12.50 -26.89 4.12
C GLY A 116 -13.46 -27.99 3.68
N ALA A 117 -13.25 -28.60 2.50
CA ALA A 117 -14.05 -29.72 2.02
C ALA A 117 -13.94 -30.94 2.91
N LEU A 118 -12.72 -31.26 3.39
CA LEU A 118 -12.49 -32.43 4.26
C LEU A 118 -13.06 -32.23 5.67
N GLN A 119 -12.88 -31.07 6.26
CA GLN A 119 -13.34 -30.77 7.62
C GLN A 119 -14.84 -30.45 7.68
N GLY A 120 -15.35 -29.65 6.73
CA GLY A 120 -16.72 -29.13 6.77
C GLY A 120 -16.99 -28.26 7.99
N TRP A 121 -18.30 -28.19 8.34
CA TRP A 121 -18.76 -27.54 9.59
C TRP A 121 -18.85 -28.50 10.77
N ASP A 122 -18.87 -29.82 10.52
CA ASP A 122 -19.07 -30.85 11.54
C ASP A 122 -17.75 -31.24 12.27
N ASP A 123 -16.63 -30.62 11.91
CA ASP A 123 -15.35 -30.85 12.56
C ASP A 123 -15.44 -30.60 14.07
N PRO A 124 -15.05 -31.57 14.94
CA PRO A 124 -15.24 -31.46 16.40
C PRO A 124 -14.42 -30.31 17.01
N GLU A 125 -13.25 -30.01 16.48
CA GLU A 125 -12.41 -28.93 17.00
C GLU A 125 -12.99 -27.55 16.61
N LEU A 126 -13.42 -27.40 15.36
CA LEU A 126 -14.15 -26.22 14.91
C LEU A 126 -15.38 -25.98 15.81
N GLN A 127 -16.19 -27.02 16.05
CA GLN A 127 -17.38 -26.89 16.88
C GLN A 127 -17.05 -26.44 18.33
N ARG A 128 -15.92 -26.84 18.88
CA ARG A 128 -15.43 -26.34 20.18
C ARG A 128 -15.00 -24.87 20.10
N MET A 129 -14.32 -24.48 19.01
CA MET A 129 -13.97 -23.08 18.77
C MET A 129 -15.21 -22.19 18.69
N LEU A 130 -16.22 -22.59 17.90
CA LEU A 130 -17.46 -21.82 17.74
C LEU A 130 -18.22 -21.64 19.07
N ARG A 131 -18.10 -22.59 20.02
CA ARG A 131 -18.69 -22.48 21.36
C ARG A 131 -17.81 -21.71 22.35
N GLY A 132 -16.63 -21.23 21.94
CA GLY A 132 -15.69 -20.54 22.83
C GLY A 132 -15.02 -21.45 23.87
N GLU A 133 -14.93 -22.76 23.59
CA GLU A 133 -14.33 -23.76 24.48
C GLU A 133 -12.82 -23.96 24.27
N VAL A 134 -12.25 -23.30 23.27
CA VAL A 134 -10.84 -23.36 22.89
C VAL A 134 -10.17 -22.06 23.30
N ALA A 135 -9.05 -22.16 24.00
CA ALA A 135 -8.23 -20.99 24.30
C ALA A 135 -7.59 -20.43 23.04
N ARG A 136 -7.35 -19.11 23.04
CA ARG A 136 -6.66 -18.41 21.96
C ARG A 136 -5.34 -19.10 21.63
N ALA A 137 -5.05 -19.25 20.33
CA ALA A 137 -3.76 -19.71 19.84
C ALA A 137 -2.61 -18.80 20.32
N GLU A 138 -1.46 -19.38 20.66
CA GLU A 138 -0.28 -18.61 21.10
C GLU A 138 0.33 -17.82 19.93
N THR A 139 0.23 -18.36 18.70
CA THR A 139 0.70 -17.74 17.46
C THR A 139 -0.46 -17.55 16.51
N GLU A 140 -0.32 -16.58 15.59
CA GLU A 140 -1.28 -16.43 14.49
C GLU A 140 -1.26 -17.68 13.61
N THR A 141 -2.44 -18.13 13.18
CA THR A 141 -2.55 -19.16 12.15
C THR A 141 -2.00 -18.59 10.82
N ALA A 142 -1.34 -19.43 10.05
CA ALA A 142 -0.72 -19.04 8.81
C ALA A 142 -1.15 -19.96 7.65
N GLY A 143 -0.93 -19.50 6.42
CA GLY A 143 -1.20 -20.30 5.23
C GLY A 143 -2.67 -20.73 5.12
N ALA A 144 -2.88 -21.96 4.69
CA ALA A 144 -4.22 -22.51 4.41
C ALA A 144 -5.18 -22.45 5.61
N GLU A 145 -4.68 -22.61 6.84
CA GLU A 145 -5.52 -22.53 8.05
C GLU A 145 -6.05 -21.11 8.28
N SER A 146 -5.22 -20.09 8.03
CA SER A 146 -5.63 -18.69 8.13
C SER A 146 -6.68 -18.35 7.06
N SER A 147 -6.45 -18.75 5.81
CA SER A 147 -7.39 -18.53 4.71
C SER A 147 -8.72 -19.23 4.94
N LEU A 148 -8.70 -20.47 5.47
CA LEU A 148 -9.91 -21.21 5.83
C LEU A 148 -10.66 -20.56 7.00
N ALA A 149 -9.95 -20.05 8.02
CA ALA A 149 -10.56 -19.31 9.11
C ALA A 149 -11.25 -18.05 8.60
N MET A 150 -10.63 -17.32 7.68
CA MET A 150 -11.23 -16.13 7.05
C MET A 150 -12.49 -16.47 6.26
N ALA A 151 -12.48 -17.54 5.45
CA ALA A 151 -13.67 -17.98 4.72
C ALA A 151 -14.83 -18.32 5.68
N ARG A 152 -14.54 -19.05 6.78
CA ARG A 152 -15.53 -19.36 7.81
C ARG A 152 -16.07 -18.10 8.50
N LEU A 153 -15.22 -17.14 8.82
CA LEU A 153 -15.60 -15.87 9.42
C LEU A 153 -16.53 -15.08 8.48
N ASN A 154 -16.19 -14.98 7.19
CA ASN A 154 -17.06 -14.32 6.21
C ASN A 154 -18.46 -14.94 6.18
N ILE A 155 -18.55 -16.27 6.13
CA ILE A 155 -19.84 -16.98 6.13
C ILE A 155 -20.62 -16.72 7.43
N LEU A 156 -19.99 -16.84 8.59
CA LEU A 156 -20.65 -16.61 9.88
C LEU A 156 -21.16 -15.17 10.01
N GLU A 157 -20.38 -14.20 9.54
CA GLU A 157 -20.77 -12.80 9.56
C GLU A 157 -21.95 -12.50 8.64
N HIS A 158 -21.98 -13.07 7.42
CA HIS A 158 -23.12 -12.97 6.49
C HIS A 158 -24.37 -13.63 7.05
N GLN A 159 -24.23 -14.74 7.79
CA GLN A 159 -25.34 -15.41 8.46
C GLN A 159 -25.79 -14.70 9.73
N GLY A 160 -25.12 -13.63 10.17
CA GLY A 160 -25.42 -12.94 11.41
C GLY A 160 -25.04 -13.72 12.69
N ARG A 161 -24.22 -14.78 12.57
CA ARG A 161 -23.72 -15.64 13.69
C ARG A 161 -22.51 -14.99 14.36
N LEU A 162 -22.67 -13.75 14.81
CA LEU A 162 -21.55 -12.89 15.24
C LEU A 162 -20.82 -13.40 16.48
N GLU A 163 -21.50 -14.04 17.44
CA GLU A 163 -20.84 -14.61 18.63
C GLU A 163 -19.95 -15.81 18.27
N GLU A 164 -20.40 -16.66 17.34
CA GLU A 164 -19.58 -17.77 16.86
C GLU A 164 -18.39 -17.28 16.03
N ALA A 165 -18.60 -16.24 15.22
CA ALA A 165 -17.52 -15.56 14.51
C ALA A 165 -16.49 -14.97 15.49
N LEU A 166 -16.95 -14.33 16.58
CA LEU A 166 -16.08 -13.78 17.60
C LEU A 166 -15.22 -14.86 18.26
N HIS A 167 -15.82 -15.99 18.63
CA HIS A 167 -15.10 -17.12 19.23
C HIS A 167 -14.08 -17.71 18.25
N LEU A 168 -14.43 -17.85 16.98
CA LEU A 168 -13.52 -18.36 15.96
C LEU A 168 -12.36 -17.39 15.73
N ALA A 169 -12.63 -16.09 15.62
CA ALA A 169 -11.60 -15.05 15.44
C ALA A 169 -10.62 -15.02 16.62
N ASP A 170 -11.11 -15.21 17.86
CA ASP A 170 -10.27 -15.31 19.05
C ASP A 170 -9.40 -16.58 19.01
N ALA A 171 -10.01 -17.74 18.76
CA ALA A 171 -9.32 -19.03 18.73
C ALA A 171 -8.22 -19.08 17.65
N THR A 172 -8.46 -18.50 16.48
CA THR A 172 -7.53 -18.48 15.33
C THR A 172 -6.64 -17.23 15.29
N ARG A 173 -6.77 -16.35 16.30
CA ARG A 173 -6.00 -15.09 16.42
C ARG A 173 -6.15 -14.16 15.21
N GLN A 174 -7.33 -14.12 14.62
CA GLN A 174 -7.68 -13.13 13.58
C GLN A 174 -8.01 -11.78 14.26
N VAL A 175 -6.96 -11.04 14.65
CA VAL A 175 -7.06 -9.88 15.54
C VAL A 175 -7.98 -8.81 14.99
N ASP A 176 -7.86 -8.47 13.71
CA ASP A 176 -8.67 -7.42 13.08
C ASP A 176 -10.17 -7.77 13.08
N ARG A 177 -10.48 -9.04 12.78
CA ARG A 177 -11.87 -9.54 12.84
C ARG A 177 -12.39 -9.56 14.28
N TYR A 178 -11.58 -10.02 15.22
CA TYR A 178 -11.94 -10.09 16.63
C TYR A 178 -12.33 -8.72 17.18
N VAL A 179 -11.49 -7.70 16.97
CA VAL A 179 -11.78 -6.34 17.48
C VAL A 179 -12.98 -5.71 16.77
N SER A 180 -13.13 -5.94 15.48
CA SER A 180 -14.29 -5.47 14.70
C SER A 180 -15.59 -6.11 15.20
N LEU A 181 -15.58 -7.42 15.48
CA LEU A 181 -16.74 -8.14 16.00
C LEU A 181 -17.11 -7.70 17.41
N LEU A 182 -16.15 -7.41 18.29
CA LEU A 182 -16.43 -6.85 19.61
C LEU A 182 -17.21 -5.53 19.51
N VAL A 183 -16.81 -4.64 18.60
CA VAL A 183 -17.50 -3.36 18.39
C VAL A 183 -18.90 -3.57 17.80
N ARG A 184 -19.03 -4.44 16.80
CA ARG A 184 -20.34 -4.77 16.18
C ARG A 184 -21.32 -5.43 17.14
N LEU A 185 -20.83 -6.13 18.17
CA LEU A 185 -21.61 -6.72 19.26
C LEU A 185 -21.87 -5.72 20.42
N ASP A 186 -21.50 -4.44 20.25
CA ASP A 186 -21.61 -3.39 21.28
C ASP A 186 -20.80 -3.70 22.57
N ARG A 187 -19.75 -4.54 22.46
CA ARG A 187 -18.85 -4.91 23.56
C ARG A 187 -17.68 -3.93 23.65
N LEU A 188 -17.98 -2.60 23.64
CA LEU A 188 -16.99 -1.53 23.55
C LEU A 188 -15.96 -1.56 24.68
N THR A 189 -16.39 -1.86 25.92
CA THR A 189 -15.45 -1.97 27.05
C THR A 189 -14.42 -3.08 26.86
N GLU A 190 -14.81 -4.18 26.27
CA GLU A 190 -13.90 -5.31 25.98
C GLU A 190 -12.98 -4.95 24.81
N ALA A 191 -13.51 -4.36 23.74
CA ALA A 191 -12.72 -3.89 22.61
C ALA A 191 -11.64 -2.90 23.08
N ARG A 192 -12.00 -1.94 23.91
CA ARG A 192 -11.07 -0.96 24.49
C ARG A 192 -10.00 -1.64 25.35
N ARG A 193 -10.40 -2.51 26.29
CA ARG A 193 -9.45 -3.25 27.13
C ARG A 193 -8.47 -4.06 26.26
N TYR A 194 -8.99 -4.77 25.27
CA TYR A 194 -8.17 -5.54 24.34
C TYR A 194 -7.18 -4.65 23.61
N GLY A 195 -7.63 -3.48 23.13
CA GLY A 195 -6.81 -2.50 22.45
C GLY A 195 -5.59 -2.06 23.25
N PHE A 196 -5.76 -1.81 24.55
CA PHE A 196 -4.67 -1.35 25.43
C PHE A 196 -3.78 -2.47 25.94
N GLU A 197 -4.33 -3.69 26.17
CA GLU A 197 -3.61 -4.75 26.86
C GLU A 197 -3.00 -5.80 25.92
N GLN A 198 -3.59 -5.99 24.74
CA GLN A 198 -3.30 -7.13 23.88
C GLN A 198 -2.77 -6.76 22.49
N LEU A 199 -3.06 -5.56 21.98
CA LEU A 199 -2.54 -5.15 20.68
C LEU A 199 -1.04 -4.90 20.73
N THR A 200 -0.33 -5.44 19.75
CA THR A 200 1.12 -5.30 19.60
C THR A 200 1.54 -4.62 18.31
N GLN A 201 0.60 -4.50 17.34
CA GLN A 201 0.83 -3.93 16.03
C GLN A 201 0.01 -2.66 15.83
N ALA A 202 0.64 -1.64 15.27
CA ALA A 202 0.00 -0.36 14.95
C ALA A 202 -1.15 -0.51 13.95
N GLN A 203 -1.03 -1.44 13.00
CA GLN A 203 -2.07 -1.71 12.02
C GLN A 203 -3.36 -2.20 12.68
N ASN A 204 -3.28 -3.12 13.64
CA ASN A 204 -4.46 -3.61 14.36
C ASN A 204 -5.10 -2.50 15.23
N ALA A 205 -4.28 -1.59 15.79
CA ALA A 205 -4.80 -0.41 16.49
C ALA A 205 -5.55 0.54 15.56
N LEU A 206 -5.07 0.71 14.31
CA LEU A 206 -5.77 1.49 13.30
C LEU A 206 -7.14 0.88 12.96
N VAL A 207 -7.19 -0.44 12.73
CA VAL A 207 -8.45 -1.15 12.43
C VAL A 207 -9.45 -0.96 13.57
N LEU A 208 -9.04 -1.20 14.83
CA LEU A 208 -9.91 -1.00 15.97
C LEU A 208 -10.39 0.45 16.10
N ALA A 209 -9.50 1.43 15.89
CA ALA A 209 -9.85 2.83 15.96
C ALA A 209 -10.85 3.23 14.88
N GLN A 210 -10.71 2.74 13.65
CA GLN A 210 -11.63 2.98 12.56
C GLN A 210 -13.04 2.44 12.87
N VAL A 211 -13.12 1.19 13.32
CA VAL A 211 -14.41 0.56 13.65
C VAL A 211 -15.08 1.25 14.83
N LEU A 212 -14.32 1.65 15.86
CA LEU A 212 -14.85 2.46 16.98
C LEU A 212 -15.39 3.80 16.49
N LEU A 213 -14.70 4.47 15.57
CA LEU A 213 -15.16 5.74 15.00
C LEU A 213 -16.46 5.57 14.22
N GLU A 214 -16.57 4.54 13.39
CA GLU A 214 -17.78 4.19 12.62
C GLU A 214 -18.97 3.90 13.55
N HIS A 215 -18.70 3.30 14.70
CA HIS A 215 -19.71 3.03 15.74
C HIS A 215 -20.05 4.27 16.58
N GLY A 216 -19.42 5.43 16.34
CA GLY A 216 -19.65 6.68 17.05
C GLY A 216 -18.86 6.85 18.34
N ALA A 217 -17.99 5.92 18.70
CA ALA A 217 -17.13 5.95 19.89
C ALA A 217 -15.84 6.77 19.63
N THR A 218 -15.99 8.02 19.20
CA THR A 218 -14.89 8.87 18.73
C THR A 218 -13.74 9.01 19.73
N GLN A 219 -14.06 9.21 21.03
CA GLN A 219 -13.02 9.38 22.05
C GLN A 219 -12.19 8.10 22.24
N ASP A 220 -12.84 6.93 22.30
CA ASP A 220 -12.16 5.64 22.41
C ASP A 220 -11.30 5.37 21.16
N ALA A 221 -11.81 5.71 19.97
CA ALA A 221 -11.06 5.59 18.72
C ALA A 221 -9.76 6.40 18.74
N LEU A 222 -9.82 7.67 19.18
CA LEU A 222 -8.65 8.52 19.27
C LEU A 222 -7.64 8.03 20.34
N GLU A 223 -8.12 7.51 21.47
CA GLU A 223 -7.26 6.98 22.53
C GLU A 223 -6.54 5.68 22.09
N ILE A 224 -7.26 4.78 21.43
CA ILE A 224 -6.66 3.55 20.86
C ILE A 224 -5.64 3.87 19.78
N ALA A 225 -5.95 4.78 18.88
CA ALA A 225 -5.00 5.19 17.85
C ALA A 225 -3.75 5.86 18.43
N GLU A 226 -3.90 6.70 19.47
CA GLU A 226 -2.76 7.31 20.15
C GLU A 226 -1.90 6.26 20.86
N HIS A 227 -2.51 5.29 21.54
CA HIS A 227 -1.79 4.14 22.11
C HIS A 227 -1.04 3.37 21.02
N GLY A 228 -1.68 3.15 19.87
CA GLY A 228 -1.13 2.46 18.71
C GLY A 228 0.18 3.06 18.20
N LEU A 229 0.42 4.36 18.36
CA LEU A 229 1.69 5.00 18.00
C LEU A 229 2.89 4.51 18.84
N SER A 230 2.66 3.81 19.94
CA SER A 230 3.72 3.18 20.75
C SER A 230 3.97 1.71 20.41
N LEU A 231 3.14 1.12 19.54
CA LEU A 231 3.23 -0.28 19.14
C LEU A 231 4.22 -0.49 17.99
N SER A 232 4.46 -1.77 17.66
CA SER A 232 5.34 -2.16 16.55
C SER A 232 4.64 -1.98 15.20
N GLY A 233 5.46 -1.93 14.13
CA GLY A 233 4.98 -1.90 12.76
C GLY A 233 5.10 -0.52 12.10
N GLU A 234 4.43 -0.36 10.98
CA GLU A 234 4.40 0.88 10.21
C GLU A 234 3.46 1.88 10.90
N LEU A 235 3.99 3.05 11.27
CA LEU A 235 3.26 4.06 12.05
C LEU A 235 2.65 5.18 11.21
N TRP A 236 3.12 5.38 9.97
CA TRP A 236 2.75 6.55 9.18
C TRP A 236 1.25 6.60 8.87
N THR A 237 0.67 5.47 8.47
CA THR A 237 -0.76 5.37 8.14
C THR A 237 -1.62 5.65 9.37
N LEU A 238 -1.27 5.06 10.52
CA LEU A 238 -1.97 5.32 11.79
C LEU A 238 -1.82 6.78 12.23
N ALA A 239 -0.61 7.33 12.13
CA ALA A 239 -0.31 8.69 12.54
C ALA A 239 -1.05 9.74 11.69
N THR A 240 -1.09 9.55 10.38
CA THR A 240 -1.83 10.43 9.47
C THR A 240 -3.33 10.35 9.72
N TRP A 241 -3.86 9.15 9.90
CA TRP A 241 -5.26 8.96 10.26
C TRP A 241 -5.61 9.66 11.60
N LEU A 242 -4.80 9.42 12.65
CA LEU A 242 -5.03 10.04 13.97
C LEU A 242 -4.93 11.56 13.91
N ARG A 243 -3.96 12.11 13.18
CA ARG A 243 -3.83 13.56 12.95
C ARG A 243 -5.13 14.14 12.42
N ASP A 244 -5.68 13.52 11.38
CA ASP A 244 -6.85 14.05 10.68
C ASP A 244 -8.12 13.92 11.54
N GLN A 245 -8.31 12.79 12.22
CA GLN A 245 -9.46 12.60 13.11
C GLN A 245 -9.39 13.48 14.36
N ALA A 246 -8.22 13.63 14.97
CA ALA A 246 -8.02 14.51 16.12
C ALA A 246 -8.23 15.98 15.74
N ALA A 247 -7.75 16.41 14.56
CA ALA A 247 -7.99 17.77 14.05
C ALA A 247 -9.49 18.02 13.82
N ALA A 248 -10.20 17.05 13.22
CA ALA A 248 -11.65 17.14 13.02
C ALA A 248 -12.43 17.22 14.36
N ALA A 249 -11.94 16.52 15.39
CA ALA A 249 -12.51 16.56 16.73
C ALA A 249 -12.11 17.82 17.55
N GLY A 250 -11.24 18.69 17.01
CA GLY A 250 -10.75 19.88 17.70
C GLY A 250 -9.64 19.61 18.73
N ASP A 251 -9.09 18.39 18.79
CA ASP A 251 -7.97 18.03 19.66
C ASP A 251 -6.62 18.35 18.98
N ALA A 252 -6.29 19.64 18.99
CA ALA A 252 -5.09 20.13 18.33
C ALA A 252 -3.77 19.58 18.96
N ASP A 253 -3.80 19.19 20.24
CA ASP A 253 -2.63 18.62 20.90
C ASP A 253 -2.34 17.22 20.40
N ARG A 254 -3.34 16.36 20.32
CA ARG A 254 -3.24 15.01 19.78
C ARG A 254 -2.89 15.05 18.28
N ALA A 255 -3.57 15.92 17.52
CA ALA A 255 -3.27 16.11 16.09
C ALA A 255 -1.80 16.51 15.86
N THR A 256 -1.25 17.40 16.69
CA THR A 256 0.16 17.81 16.58
C THR A 256 1.12 16.66 16.91
N ARG A 257 0.86 15.88 17.97
CA ARG A 257 1.69 14.71 18.31
C ARG A 257 1.68 13.66 17.19
N ALA A 258 0.50 13.37 16.64
CA ALA A 258 0.36 12.44 15.53
C ALA A 258 1.08 12.94 14.26
N ALA A 259 0.95 14.23 13.92
CA ALA A 259 1.64 14.83 12.79
C ALA A 259 3.18 14.77 12.92
N LEU A 260 3.71 14.92 14.15
CA LEU A 260 5.15 14.74 14.40
C LEU A 260 5.61 13.30 14.12
N VAL A 261 4.81 12.30 14.50
CA VAL A 261 5.13 10.90 14.20
C VAL A 261 5.08 10.65 12.68
N ALA A 262 4.06 11.15 11.98
CA ALA A 262 3.96 11.04 10.54
C ALA A 262 5.17 11.66 9.83
N LEU A 263 5.55 12.89 10.19
CA LEU A 263 6.72 13.57 9.62
C LEU A 263 8.03 12.81 9.87
N ARG A 264 8.22 12.24 11.06
CA ARG A 264 9.40 11.43 11.38
C ARG A 264 9.50 10.15 10.57
N GLY A 265 8.34 9.60 10.15
CA GLY A 265 8.27 8.43 9.28
C GLY A 265 8.55 8.74 7.81
N SER A 266 7.97 9.81 7.28
CA SER A 266 7.99 10.11 5.84
C SER A 266 9.09 11.08 5.42
N HIS A 267 9.44 12.05 6.28
CA HIS A 267 10.26 13.22 5.95
C HIS A 267 9.75 14.01 4.72
N SER A 268 8.43 13.96 4.46
CA SER A 268 7.83 14.62 3.30
C SER A 268 7.48 16.08 3.57
N LEU A 269 7.47 16.89 2.51
CA LEU A 269 7.01 18.28 2.60
C LEU A 269 5.52 18.36 2.98
N ASP A 270 4.71 17.42 2.48
CA ASP A 270 3.27 17.37 2.76
C ASP A 270 3.00 17.17 4.25
N ASP A 271 3.70 16.21 4.89
CA ASP A 271 3.55 15.97 6.33
C ASP A 271 4.10 17.13 7.17
N TYR A 272 5.16 17.79 6.70
CA TYR A 272 5.68 19.01 7.34
C TYR A 272 4.65 20.15 7.31
N GLN A 273 4.02 20.38 6.17
CA GLN A 273 2.98 21.39 6.01
C GLN A 273 1.72 21.04 6.80
N ALA A 274 1.36 19.76 6.86
CA ALA A 274 0.27 19.26 7.69
C ALA A 274 0.56 19.51 9.18
N LEU A 275 1.77 19.21 9.66
CA LEU A 275 2.20 19.51 11.02
C LEU A 275 2.10 21.02 11.32
N ARG A 276 2.62 21.87 10.44
CA ARG A 276 2.54 23.33 10.57
C ARG A 276 1.09 23.79 10.68
N THR A 277 0.22 23.20 9.89
CA THR A 277 -1.22 23.53 9.87
C THR A 277 -1.91 23.16 11.19
N VAL A 278 -1.75 21.93 11.69
CA VAL A 278 -2.40 21.48 12.92
C VAL A 278 -1.79 22.09 14.17
N ALA A 279 -0.50 22.43 14.17
CA ALA A 279 0.15 23.14 15.25
C ALA A 279 -0.33 24.59 15.39
N GLY A 280 -0.74 25.23 14.28
CA GLY A 280 -1.32 26.56 14.27
C GLY A 280 -0.45 27.59 15.05
N GLY A 281 -1.03 28.25 16.03
CA GLY A 281 -0.34 29.26 16.84
C GLY A 281 0.86 28.74 17.67
N ARG A 282 1.02 27.42 17.83
CA ARG A 282 2.16 26.78 18.51
C ARG A 282 3.36 26.55 17.58
N TRP A 283 3.13 26.64 16.28
CA TRP A 283 4.17 26.38 15.29
C TRP A 283 5.48 27.13 15.55
N PRO A 284 5.50 28.45 15.87
CA PRO A 284 6.74 29.16 16.10
C PRO A 284 7.61 28.56 17.23
N ALA A 285 7.01 27.93 18.23
CA ALA A 285 7.73 27.27 19.31
C ALA A 285 8.27 25.89 18.94
N LEU A 286 7.59 25.18 18.02
CA LEU A 286 7.98 23.83 17.58
C LEU A 286 8.95 23.84 16.41
N ARG A 287 8.90 24.86 15.58
CA ARG A 287 9.61 24.95 14.30
C ARG A 287 11.11 24.69 14.43
N ASP A 288 11.77 25.35 15.36
CA ASP A 288 13.24 25.25 15.47
C ASP A 288 13.68 23.86 15.93
N GLU A 289 12.90 23.21 16.81
CA GLU A 289 13.13 21.83 17.24
C GLU A 289 12.95 20.85 16.06
N VAL A 290 11.87 20.97 15.33
CA VAL A 290 11.56 20.13 14.15
C VAL A 290 12.66 20.29 13.09
N LEU A 291 13.08 21.51 12.80
CA LEU A 291 14.16 21.76 11.83
C LEU A 291 15.52 21.21 12.31
N ALA A 292 15.79 21.24 13.61
CA ALA A 292 17.00 20.64 14.17
C ALA A 292 16.96 19.10 14.04
N GLU A 293 15.82 18.45 14.31
CA GLU A 293 15.62 17.01 14.09
C GLU A 293 15.82 16.65 12.59
N LEU A 294 15.25 17.43 11.68
CA LEU A 294 15.38 17.20 10.24
C LEU A 294 16.84 17.35 9.75
N ARG A 295 17.63 18.31 10.30
CA ARG A 295 19.05 18.39 9.98
C ARG A 295 19.82 17.14 10.39
N GLN A 296 19.50 16.56 11.54
CA GLN A 296 20.08 15.30 11.99
C GLN A 296 19.64 14.11 11.14
N ALA A 297 18.34 14.05 10.81
CA ALA A 297 17.80 13.02 9.94
C ALA A 297 18.42 13.07 8.53
N ALA A 298 18.58 14.26 7.96
CA ALA A 298 19.18 14.46 6.64
C ALA A 298 20.63 13.94 6.53
N ALA A 299 21.35 13.79 7.63
CA ALA A 299 22.68 13.18 7.63
C ALA A 299 22.66 11.68 7.30
N ARG A 300 21.55 11.00 7.60
CA ARG A 300 21.36 9.55 7.42
C ARG A 300 20.46 9.23 6.23
N SER A 301 19.37 9.97 6.09
CA SER A 301 18.36 9.80 5.04
C SER A 301 17.99 11.18 4.48
N PRO A 302 18.67 11.67 3.43
CA PRO A 302 18.47 13.02 2.90
C PRO A 302 17.18 13.17 2.07
N SER A 303 16.58 12.09 1.61
CA SER A 303 15.44 12.13 0.69
C SER A 303 14.26 12.93 1.27
N GLY A 304 13.64 13.78 0.45
CA GLY A 304 12.51 14.63 0.81
C GLY A 304 12.85 15.87 1.65
N ILE A 305 13.86 15.80 2.55
CA ILE A 305 14.13 16.85 3.55
C ILE A 305 14.57 18.18 2.90
N GLY A 306 15.27 18.12 1.78
CA GLY A 306 15.70 19.33 1.07
C GLY A 306 14.54 20.21 0.62
N ALA A 307 13.40 19.61 0.27
CA ALA A 307 12.19 20.33 -0.09
C ALA A 307 11.61 21.10 1.10
N ILE A 308 11.67 20.52 2.30
CA ILE A 308 11.24 21.18 3.55
C ILE A 308 12.11 22.41 3.83
N PHE A 309 13.43 22.28 3.73
CA PHE A 309 14.33 23.42 3.93
C PHE A 309 14.14 24.49 2.86
N ALA A 310 13.82 24.13 1.62
CA ALA A 310 13.48 25.08 0.57
C ALA A 310 12.16 25.84 0.86
N ASP A 311 11.12 25.15 1.34
CA ASP A 311 9.85 25.76 1.75
C ASP A 311 10.04 26.76 2.92
N GLU A 312 10.97 26.47 3.83
CA GLU A 312 11.34 27.35 4.95
C GLU A 312 12.32 28.48 4.57
N GLY A 313 12.77 28.53 3.31
CA GLY A 313 13.75 29.50 2.84
C GLY A 313 15.18 29.25 3.35
N LEU A 314 15.46 28.07 3.91
CA LEU A 314 16.77 27.65 4.40
C LEU A 314 17.58 27.03 3.25
N LEU A 315 17.88 27.86 2.23
CA LEU A 315 18.41 27.38 0.95
C LEU A 315 19.81 26.76 1.06
N GLU A 316 20.64 27.18 1.98
CA GLU A 316 21.95 26.56 2.19
C GLU A 316 21.81 25.12 2.72
N ASP A 317 20.90 24.89 3.68
CA ASP A 317 20.56 23.55 4.18
C ASP A 317 19.96 22.70 3.06
N ALA A 318 19.02 23.25 2.27
CA ALA A 318 18.36 22.58 1.15
C ALA A 318 19.39 22.14 0.09
N ILE A 319 20.30 23.02 -0.32
CA ILE A 319 21.38 22.76 -1.27
C ILE A 319 22.30 21.65 -0.76
N ALA A 320 22.69 21.72 0.52
CA ALA A 320 23.56 20.71 1.13
C ALA A 320 22.90 19.31 1.15
N VAL A 321 21.59 19.25 1.31
CA VAL A 321 20.82 17.99 1.21
C VAL A 321 20.74 17.51 -0.24
N ALA A 322 20.40 18.38 -1.18
CA ALA A 322 20.30 18.07 -2.60
C ALA A 322 21.64 17.58 -3.20
N ASP A 323 22.77 18.15 -2.78
CA ASP A 323 24.09 17.68 -3.22
C ASP A 323 24.42 16.27 -2.70
N ARG A 324 23.84 15.82 -1.58
CA ARG A 324 23.99 14.45 -1.05
C ARG A 324 23.04 13.44 -1.67
N ALA A 325 21.87 13.89 -2.12
CA ALA A 325 20.84 13.04 -2.76
C ALA A 325 20.47 13.54 -4.18
N PRO A 326 21.43 13.65 -5.11
CA PRO A 326 21.20 14.25 -6.42
C PRO A 326 20.29 13.43 -7.33
N TYR A 327 19.92 12.22 -6.93
CA TYR A 327 19.00 11.30 -7.64
C TYR A 327 17.57 11.35 -7.12
N ASP A 328 17.31 12.07 -6.04
CA ASP A 328 15.95 12.43 -5.63
C ASP A 328 15.48 13.61 -6.48
N TYR A 329 15.05 13.27 -7.71
CA TYR A 329 14.76 14.26 -8.73
C TYR A 329 13.68 15.25 -8.29
N ALA A 330 12.63 14.78 -7.63
CA ALA A 330 11.53 15.64 -7.19
C ALA A 330 12.00 16.67 -6.16
N MET A 331 12.76 16.26 -5.14
CA MET A 331 13.34 17.16 -4.15
C MET A 331 14.33 18.13 -4.78
N VAL A 332 15.27 17.65 -5.63
CA VAL A 332 16.30 18.50 -6.25
C VAL A 332 15.67 19.53 -7.18
N GLU A 333 14.57 19.22 -7.87
CA GLU A 333 13.82 20.17 -8.67
C GLU A 333 13.21 21.29 -7.83
N GLN A 334 12.59 20.94 -6.69
CA GLN A 334 12.02 21.94 -5.77
C GLN A 334 13.08 22.86 -5.19
N VAL A 335 14.22 22.30 -4.77
CA VAL A 335 15.35 23.08 -4.28
C VAL A 335 15.91 23.99 -5.38
N ALA A 336 16.03 23.49 -6.60
CA ALA A 336 16.53 24.29 -7.72
C ALA A 336 15.60 25.45 -8.05
N ASP A 337 14.28 25.22 -8.08
CA ASP A 337 13.28 26.24 -8.33
C ASP A 337 13.30 27.34 -7.25
N ALA A 338 13.45 26.97 -5.98
CA ALA A 338 13.60 27.94 -4.88
C ALA A 338 14.92 28.72 -4.92
N ALA A 339 16.00 28.12 -5.44
CA ALA A 339 17.34 28.67 -5.41
C ALA A 339 17.71 29.53 -6.63
N ILE A 340 16.86 29.59 -7.68
CA ILE A 340 17.18 30.24 -8.96
C ILE A 340 17.73 31.67 -8.79
N GLN A 341 17.14 32.46 -7.90
CA GLN A 341 17.48 33.88 -7.74
C GLN A 341 18.68 34.12 -6.80
N THR A 342 18.83 33.27 -5.81
CA THR A 342 19.78 33.49 -4.71
C THR A 342 21.06 32.65 -4.85
N HIS A 343 20.98 31.48 -5.47
CA HIS A 343 22.09 30.55 -5.67
C HIS A 343 22.24 30.11 -7.13
N PRO A 344 22.33 31.07 -8.09
CA PRO A 344 22.31 30.76 -9.52
C PRO A 344 23.46 29.83 -9.94
N ASP A 345 24.64 29.93 -9.31
CA ASP A 345 25.79 29.07 -9.59
C ASP A 345 25.48 27.60 -9.33
N TRP A 346 24.82 27.31 -8.21
CA TRP A 346 24.43 25.95 -7.86
C TRP A 346 23.37 25.42 -8.84
N VAL A 347 22.34 26.21 -9.16
CA VAL A 347 21.28 25.81 -10.08
C VAL A 347 21.84 25.53 -11.48
N ILE A 348 22.75 26.39 -11.97
CA ILE A 348 23.42 26.18 -13.27
C ILE A 348 24.22 24.88 -13.26
N ARG A 349 25.02 24.64 -12.24
CA ARG A 349 25.84 23.42 -12.09
C ARG A 349 24.98 22.17 -12.02
N MET A 350 24.00 22.15 -11.12
CA MET A 350 23.12 20.99 -10.91
C MET A 350 22.27 20.71 -12.16
N GLY A 351 21.67 21.74 -12.74
CA GLY A 351 20.83 21.58 -13.92
C GLY A 351 21.59 21.12 -15.15
N ARG A 352 22.83 21.59 -15.37
CA ARG A 352 23.70 21.07 -16.43
C ARG A 352 24.05 19.61 -16.18
N TRP A 353 24.45 19.25 -14.99
CA TRP A 353 24.80 17.88 -14.62
C TRP A 353 23.63 16.91 -14.83
N GLN A 354 22.41 17.27 -14.38
CA GLN A 354 21.23 16.46 -14.58
C GLN A 354 20.88 16.31 -16.06
N ALA A 355 20.90 17.44 -16.81
CA ALA A 355 20.54 17.44 -18.23
C ALA A 355 21.52 16.60 -19.06
N GLU A 356 22.83 16.75 -18.84
CA GLU A 356 23.86 16.04 -19.57
C GLU A 356 23.74 14.53 -19.38
N ARG A 357 23.54 14.06 -18.13
CA ARG A 357 23.32 12.63 -17.85
C ARG A 357 22.11 12.05 -18.60
N ILE A 358 21.00 12.79 -18.61
CA ILE A 358 19.80 12.34 -19.33
C ILE A 358 20.06 12.32 -20.84
N MET A 359 20.70 13.35 -21.37
CA MET A 359 21.04 13.40 -22.80
C MET A 359 22.01 12.30 -23.20
N ASP A 360 23.04 12.03 -22.39
CA ASP A 360 24.06 11.03 -22.68
C ASP A 360 23.53 9.60 -22.62
N SER A 361 22.47 9.33 -21.82
CA SER A 361 21.79 8.02 -21.80
C SER A 361 21.19 7.62 -23.16
N GLY A 362 21.01 8.58 -24.08
CA GLY A 362 20.52 8.34 -25.44
C GLY A 362 19.02 7.99 -25.54
N LYS A 363 18.29 7.94 -24.41
CA LYS A 363 16.87 7.56 -24.36
C LYS A 363 15.98 8.75 -24.70
N ALA A 364 15.55 8.86 -25.94
CA ALA A 364 14.79 10.02 -26.48
C ALA A 364 13.52 10.35 -25.68
N ARG A 365 12.86 9.35 -25.13
CA ARG A 365 11.64 9.53 -24.29
C ARG A 365 11.87 10.42 -23.06
N TYR A 366 13.11 10.55 -22.58
CA TYR A 366 13.44 11.34 -21.38
C TYR A 366 14.03 12.73 -21.71
N TYR A 367 14.20 13.12 -23.00
CA TYR A 367 14.80 14.41 -23.34
C TYR A 367 14.01 15.61 -22.84
N HIS A 368 12.69 15.48 -22.64
CA HIS A 368 11.88 16.55 -22.07
C HIS A 368 12.30 16.90 -20.63
N HIS A 369 12.75 15.94 -19.83
CA HIS A 369 13.31 16.18 -18.49
C HIS A 369 14.67 16.92 -18.58
N ALA A 370 15.53 16.54 -19.52
CA ALA A 370 16.79 17.27 -19.74
C ALA A 370 16.51 18.74 -20.10
N VAL A 371 15.53 18.98 -20.96
CA VAL A 371 15.13 20.35 -21.33
C VAL A 371 14.54 21.12 -20.16
N ALA A 372 13.80 20.47 -19.27
CA ALA A 372 13.28 21.10 -18.04
C ALA A 372 14.43 21.56 -17.12
N TRP A 373 15.46 20.74 -16.93
CA TRP A 373 16.66 21.12 -16.19
C TRP A 373 17.43 22.28 -16.85
N LEU A 374 17.56 22.25 -18.18
CA LEU A 374 18.20 23.34 -18.91
C LEU A 374 17.40 24.65 -18.84
N ARG A 375 16.08 24.61 -18.75
CA ARG A 375 15.24 25.81 -18.52
C ARG A 375 15.56 26.47 -17.18
N ARG A 376 15.70 25.66 -16.09
CA ARG A 376 16.10 26.16 -14.77
C ARG A 376 17.51 26.80 -14.82
N SER A 377 18.48 26.10 -15.44
CA SER A 377 19.83 26.62 -15.64
C SER A 377 19.84 27.93 -16.44
N ARG A 378 19.00 28.02 -17.48
CA ARG A 378 18.85 29.25 -18.30
C ARG A 378 18.29 30.40 -17.45
N ALA A 379 17.21 30.13 -16.67
CA ALA A 379 16.63 31.17 -15.82
C ALA A 379 17.65 31.72 -14.81
N ALA A 380 18.41 30.83 -14.18
CA ALA A 380 19.49 31.21 -13.26
C ALA A 380 20.62 31.98 -13.96
N ALA A 381 21.05 31.55 -15.16
CA ALA A 381 22.11 32.24 -15.92
C ALA A 381 21.69 33.64 -16.37
N LEU A 382 20.46 33.78 -16.87
CA LEU A 382 19.92 35.08 -17.29
C LEU A 382 19.74 36.01 -16.07
N GLY A 383 19.20 35.52 -14.96
CA GLY A 383 19.06 36.29 -13.71
C GLY A 383 20.40 36.79 -13.17
N ALA A 384 21.47 36.02 -13.37
CA ALA A 384 22.83 36.38 -12.98
C ALA A 384 23.60 37.21 -14.02
N GLY A 385 22.97 37.64 -15.13
CA GLY A 385 23.61 38.42 -16.18
C GLY A 385 24.60 37.64 -17.06
N ARG A 386 24.50 36.30 -17.13
CA ARG A 386 25.43 35.41 -17.85
C ARG A 386 24.85 34.91 -19.17
N GLN A 387 24.26 35.80 -19.95
CA GLN A 387 23.61 35.47 -21.22
C GLN A 387 24.56 34.86 -22.25
N ASP A 388 25.78 35.40 -22.33
CA ASP A 388 26.77 34.96 -23.33
C ASP A 388 27.35 33.58 -22.94
N ASP A 389 27.61 33.33 -21.65
CA ASP A 389 28.02 32.01 -21.15
C ASP A 389 26.95 30.95 -21.44
N TRP A 390 25.68 31.32 -21.28
CA TRP A 390 24.55 30.44 -21.57
C TRP A 390 24.48 30.10 -23.08
N ARG A 391 24.59 31.10 -23.96
CA ARG A 391 24.59 30.89 -25.40
C ARG A 391 25.72 29.99 -25.85
N GLN A 392 26.93 30.23 -25.35
CA GLN A 392 28.09 29.42 -25.66
C GLN A 392 27.90 27.97 -25.22
N TYR A 393 27.31 27.77 -24.03
CA TYR A 393 27.01 26.42 -23.51
C TYR A 393 25.97 25.68 -24.40
N ILE A 394 24.88 26.34 -24.78
CA ILE A 394 23.87 25.73 -25.67
C ILE A 394 24.47 25.43 -27.06
N ASP A 395 25.30 26.31 -27.59
CA ASP A 395 25.98 26.07 -28.88
C ASP A 395 26.89 24.82 -28.78
N SER A 396 27.58 24.61 -27.65
CA SER A 396 28.36 23.40 -27.44
C SER A 396 27.50 22.12 -27.40
N LEU A 397 26.34 22.18 -26.73
CA LEU A 397 25.40 21.04 -26.69
C LEU A 397 24.80 20.73 -28.07
N LEU A 398 24.49 21.76 -28.89
CA LEU A 398 24.01 21.57 -30.24
C LEU A 398 25.05 20.87 -31.14
N LEU A 399 26.33 21.17 -30.96
CA LEU A 399 27.43 20.48 -31.65
C LEU A 399 27.59 19.02 -31.17
N GLN A 400 27.62 18.80 -29.86
CA GLN A 400 27.80 17.51 -29.25
C GLN A 400 26.65 16.54 -29.60
N HIS A 401 25.42 17.03 -29.63
CA HIS A 401 24.22 16.23 -29.81
C HIS A 401 23.59 16.42 -31.22
N ALA A 402 24.34 16.87 -32.20
CA ALA A 402 23.84 17.19 -33.57
C ALA A 402 23.04 16.06 -34.23
N ARG A 403 23.30 14.79 -33.87
CA ARG A 403 22.60 13.60 -34.39
C ARG A 403 21.32 13.23 -33.68
N LYS A 404 20.97 13.89 -32.55
CA LYS A 404 19.78 13.62 -31.76
C LYS A 404 18.60 14.46 -32.26
N TYR A 405 17.96 14.00 -33.31
CA TYR A 405 16.94 14.79 -34.07
C TYR A 405 15.75 15.27 -33.23
N SER A 406 15.33 14.53 -32.19
CA SER A 406 14.26 14.96 -31.30
C SER A 406 14.70 15.96 -30.23
N LEU A 407 15.99 16.06 -29.93
CA LEU A 407 16.55 16.96 -28.92
C LEU A 407 16.95 18.31 -29.52
N VAL A 408 17.55 18.31 -30.70
CA VAL A 408 18.10 19.53 -31.37
C VAL A 408 17.09 20.67 -31.48
N PRO A 409 15.82 20.46 -31.91
CA PRO A 409 14.84 21.56 -31.97
C PRO A 409 14.57 22.19 -30.60
N GLN A 410 14.55 21.37 -29.53
CA GLN A 410 14.30 21.84 -28.17
C GLN A 410 15.49 22.66 -27.62
N LEU A 411 16.73 22.24 -27.89
CA LEU A 411 17.92 23.02 -27.53
C LEU A 411 17.97 24.36 -28.26
N LYS A 412 17.58 24.42 -29.57
CA LYS A 412 17.53 25.68 -30.33
C LYS A 412 16.56 26.69 -29.71
N GLN A 413 15.42 26.24 -29.13
CA GLN A 413 14.49 27.12 -28.41
C GLN A 413 15.09 27.70 -27.13
N LEU A 414 16.03 27.02 -26.50
CA LEU A 414 16.69 27.47 -25.26
C LEU A 414 17.85 28.45 -25.53
N ARG A 415 18.30 28.59 -26.77
CA ARG A 415 19.38 29.48 -27.17
C ARG A 415 18.97 30.95 -27.16
N ALA A 416 17.71 31.23 -27.52
CA ALA A 416 17.14 32.58 -27.46
C ALA A 416 16.96 33.08 -26.03
#